data_acfda866b1dbf4f862f6f9bbbc75b0a8
#
_entry.id   acfda866b1dbf4f862f6f9bbbc75b0a8
#
_cell.length_a   1.000
_cell.length_b   1.000
_cell.length_c   1.000
_cell.angle_alpha   90.00
_cell.angle_beta   90.00
_cell.angle_gamma   90.00
#
_symmetry.space_group_name_H-M   'P 1'
#
loop_
_entity.id
_entity.type
_entity.pdbx_description
1 polymer ?
#
loop_
_entity_poly.entity_id
_entity_poly.type
_entity_poly.pdbx_seq_one_letter_code
_entity_poly.pdbx_strand_id
1 'polypeptide(L)'
;MKKYAWWYAILTVVLMLGAFSVGKNSSSGLPSLPAPELSEGERGELGIDKNINESTIDKYLGRPDAVYRDLRMLEDPANYEAIEGDSYLSGFVNGFSVIPYPYIVNVKGLPEEVGETYTGKTLFHLHSDGTYTENYVESMEILEGIFPKDKVIFLMCGGGGYSGMMKNMLVTLGWDEGLIYDVGGYWFYEGENNVEVKRIQGDGTFTYDFYKVPVHEIDFEELTEI
;
A
#
# COMPACT_ATOMS: atom_id res chain seq x y z
N MET A 1 20.69 57.96 10.77
CA MET A 1 19.36 57.64 11.29
C MET A 1 18.40 57.55 10.13
N LYS A 2 18.08 56.36 9.69
CA LYS A 2 17.18 56.10 8.56
C LYS A 2 15.84 55.65 9.08
N LYS A 3 14.78 56.40 8.73
CA LYS A 3 13.38 56.14 9.09
C LYS A 3 12.84 55.09 8.16
N TYR A 4 12.30 53.98 8.70
CA TYR A 4 11.58 52.97 7.94
C TYR A 4 10.10 53.38 7.88
N ALA A 5 9.58 53.60 6.67
CA ALA A 5 8.16 53.83 6.41
C ALA A 5 7.46 52.47 6.24
N TRP A 6 6.45 52.24 7.05
CA TRP A 6 5.56 51.07 6.93
C TRP A 6 4.39 51.43 5.98
N TRP A 7 4.27 50.63 4.92
CA TRP A 7 3.13 50.67 4.03
C TRP A 7 2.14 49.60 4.48
N TYR A 8 0.96 50.04 4.98
CA TYR A 8 -0.20 49.19 5.20
C TYR A 8 -0.96 49.02 3.88
N ALA A 9 -0.94 47.85 3.31
CA ALA A 9 -1.85 47.48 2.22
C ALA A 9 -3.18 47.00 2.85
N ILE A 10 -4.22 47.80 2.65
CA ILE A 10 -5.60 47.43 3.01
C ILE A 10 -6.09 46.46 1.93
N LEU A 11 -6.24 45.16 2.28
CA LEU A 11 -6.83 44.16 1.40
C LEU A 11 -8.35 44.19 1.62
N THR A 12 -9.09 44.77 0.67
CA THR A 12 -10.54 44.73 0.64
C THR A 12 -11.00 43.34 0.21
N VAL A 13 -11.49 42.53 1.17
CA VAL A 13 -12.11 41.23 0.85
C VAL A 13 -13.54 41.47 0.36
N VAL A 14 -13.77 41.31 -0.92
CA VAL A 14 -15.09 41.22 -1.51
C VAL A 14 -15.66 39.83 -1.25
N LEU A 15 -16.57 39.71 -0.31
CA LEU A 15 -17.37 38.52 -0.08
C LEU A 15 -18.37 38.36 -1.24
N MET A 16 -17.97 37.57 -2.27
CA MET A 16 -18.94 37.00 -3.20
C MET A 16 -19.57 35.78 -2.53
N LEU A 17 -20.82 35.90 -2.12
CA LEU A 17 -21.70 34.79 -1.82
C LEU A 17 -22.03 34.03 -3.11
N GLY A 18 -21.12 33.22 -3.57
CA GLY A 18 -21.38 32.19 -4.55
C GLY A 18 -22.14 31.06 -3.87
N ALA A 19 -23.37 30.82 -4.30
CA ALA A 19 -24.10 29.63 -3.94
C ALA A 19 -23.29 28.43 -4.45
N PHE A 20 -22.54 27.76 -3.55
CA PHE A 20 -22.00 26.43 -3.82
C PHE A 20 -23.16 25.46 -3.96
N SER A 21 -23.62 25.23 -5.17
CA SER A 21 -24.36 24.02 -5.44
C SER A 21 -23.38 22.88 -5.17
N VAL A 22 -23.64 22.12 -4.12
CA VAL A 22 -23.03 20.82 -3.90
C VAL A 22 -23.46 19.95 -5.08
N GLY A 23 -22.68 20.03 -6.16
CA GLY A 23 -22.77 19.08 -7.24
C GLY A 23 -22.46 17.71 -6.62
N LYS A 24 -23.50 16.87 -6.54
CA LYS A 24 -23.29 15.43 -6.41
C LYS A 24 -22.37 15.06 -7.57
N ASN A 25 -21.07 14.86 -7.30
CA ASN A 25 -20.18 14.18 -8.21
C ASN A 25 -20.77 12.77 -8.38
N SER A 26 -21.61 12.63 -9.39
CA SER A 26 -21.97 11.31 -9.88
C SER A 26 -20.65 10.68 -10.38
N SER A 27 -20.15 9.70 -9.67
CA SER A 27 -19.14 8.74 -10.11
C SER A 27 -19.76 7.88 -11.24
N SER A 28 -20.11 8.54 -12.34
CA SER A 28 -20.80 7.92 -13.46
C SER A 28 -19.82 7.08 -14.26
N GLY A 29 -19.74 5.78 -13.94
CA GLY A 29 -19.01 4.82 -14.73
C GLY A 29 -18.28 3.73 -13.94
N LEU A 30 -17.92 3.97 -12.68
CA LEU A 30 -17.24 2.95 -11.87
C LEU A 30 -18.26 2.00 -11.20
N PRO A 31 -17.97 0.69 -11.13
CA PRO A 31 -18.83 -0.25 -10.44
C PRO A 31 -18.95 0.12 -8.95
N SER A 32 -20.12 -0.12 -8.36
CA SER A 32 -20.29 -0.02 -6.91
C SER A 32 -19.44 -1.08 -6.21
N LEU A 33 -18.86 -0.73 -5.06
CA LEU A 33 -18.09 -1.67 -4.27
C LEU A 33 -19.06 -2.53 -3.44
N PRO A 34 -18.97 -3.87 -3.53
CA PRO A 34 -19.59 -4.74 -2.53
C PRO A 34 -18.92 -4.50 -1.17
N ALA A 35 -19.58 -4.77 -0.07
CA ALA A 35 -18.91 -4.78 1.22
C ALA A 35 -17.79 -5.83 1.24
N PRO A 36 -16.65 -5.57 1.91
CA PRO A 36 -15.61 -6.57 2.07
C PRO A 36 -16.13 -7.83 2.73
N GLU A 37 -15.82 -8.98 2.17
CA GLU A 37 -16.27 -10.27 2.67
C GLU A 37 -15.14 -11.30 2.52
N LEU A 38 -14.80 -11.98 3.62
CA LEU A 38 -13.77 -13.00 3.61
C LEU A 38 -14.17 -14.19 2.73
N SER A 39 -13.25 -14.63 1.87
CA SER A 39 -13.44 -15.85 1.11
C SER A 39 -13.29 -17.08 2.01
N GLU A 40 -13.95 -18.19 1.63
CA GLU A 40 -13.73 -19.49 2.26
C GLU A 40 -12.57 -20.22 1.55
N GLY A 41 -11.77 -20.95 2.31
CA GLY A 41 -10.67 -21.77 1.79
C GLY A 41 -9.31 -21.42 2.42
N GLU A 42 -8.28 -22.20 2.07
CA GLU A 42 -6.94 -22.09 2.70
C GLU A 42 -6.33 -20.70 2.56
N ARG A 43 -6.47 -20.07 1.38
CA ARG A 43 -5.97 -18.71 1.16
C ARG A 43 -6.82 -17.63 1.82
N GLY A 44 -8.10 -17.91 2.03
CA GLY A 44 -9.06 -17.00 2.66
C GLY A 44 -8.83 -16.81 4.17
N GLU A 45 -8.12 -17.70 4.84
CA GLU A 45 -7.81 -17.58 6.27
C GLU A 45 -7.06 -16.29 6.62
N LEU A 46 -6.29 -15.75 5.66
CA LEU A 46 -5.54 -14.51 5.83
C LEU A 46 -6.31 -13.25 5.41
N GLY A 47 -7.58 -13.40 4.93
CA GLY A 47 -8.44 -12.27 4.67
C GLY A 47 -8.75 -11.96 3.22
N ILE A 48 -8.37 -12.80 2.24
CA ILE A 48 -8.67 -12.58 0.81
C ILE A 48 -10.15 -12.32 0.61
N ASP A 49 -10.48 -11.21 -0.06
CA ASP A 49 -11.86 -10.83 -0.33
C ASP A 49 -12.49 -11.72 -1.41
N LYS A 50 -13.70 -12.18 -1.16
CA LYS A 50 -14.38 -13.10 -2.07
C LYS A 50 -14.90 -12.41 -3.34
N ASN A 51 -15.15 -11.09 -3.28
CA ASN A 51 -15.77 -10.33 -4.37
C ASN A 51 -14.75 -9.53 -5.15
N ILE A 52 -13.74 -8.95 -4.45
CA ILE A 52 -12.68 -8.12 -5.06
C ILE A 52 -11.32 -8.74 -4.74
N ASN A 53 -10.88 -9.63 -5.59
CA ASN A 53 -9.64 -10.39 -5.45
C ASN A 53 -8.80 -10.32 -6.73
N GLU A 54 -7.71 -11.07 -6.81
CA GLU A 54 -6.79 -11.08 -7.95
C GLU A 54 -7.46 -11.35 -9.30
N SER A 55 -8.61 -12.04 -9.32
CA SER A 55 -9.36 -12.34 -10.56
C SER A 55 -10.34 -11.24 -10.97
N THR A 56 -10.66 -10.29 -10.08
CA THR A 56 -11.71 -9.30 -10.31
C THR A 56 -11.26 -7.86 -10.18
N ILE A 57 -10.07 -7.61 -9.63
CA ILE A 57 -9.55 -6.27 -9.30
C ILE A 57 -9.52 -5.32 -10.50
N ASP A 58 -9.31 -5.83 -11.72
CA ASP A 58 -9.26 -5.01 -12.93
C ASP A 58 -10.51 -4.16 -13.14
N LYS A 59 -11.67 -4.62 -12.66
CA LYS A 59 -12.94 -3.87 -12.73
C LYS A 59 -12.98 -2.66 -11.79
N TYR A 60 -12.09 -2.61 -10.83
CA TYR A 60 -12.08 -1.63 -9.75
C TYR A 60 -10.85 -0.72 -9.76
N LEU A 61 -9.94 -0.88 -10.75
CA LEU A 61 -8.76 -0.03 -10.90
C LEU A 61 -9.12 1.41 -11.29
N GLY A 62 -8.23 2.35 -10.96
CA GLY A 62 -8.34 3.74 -11.36
C GLY A 62 -9.42 4.54 -10.60
N ARG A 63 -9.90 4.08 -9.46
CA ARG A 63 -10.86 4.80 -8.63
C ARG A 63 -10.20 5.99 -7.93
N PRO A 64 -10.78 7.20 -8.01
CA PRO A 64 -10.22 8.39 -7.35
C PRO A 64 -10.43 8.39 -5.83
N ASP A 65 -11.36 7.55 -5.34
CA ASP A 65 -11.69 7.36 -3.93
C ASP A 65 -10.92 6.20 -3.28
N ALA A 66 -9.92 5.63 -3.99
CA ALA A 66 -9.17 4.47 -3.52
C ALA A 66 -7.66 4.65 -3.60
N VAL A 67 -6.94 3.85 -2.83
CA VAL A 67 -5.51 3.61 -2.93
C VAL A 67 -5.24 2.12 -3.13
N TYR A 68 -4.17 1.79 -3.84
CA TYR A 68 -3.79 0.43 -4.20
C TYR A 68 -2.36 0.20 -3.73
N ARG A 69 -2.14 -0.80 -2.87
CA ARG A 69 -0.84 -1.06 -2.24
C ARG A 69 -0.42 -2.51 -2.44
N ASP A 70 0.74 -2.68 -3.03
CA ASP A 70 1.41 -3.97 -3.15
C ASP A 70 2.44 -4.08 -2.03
N LEU A 71 2.28 -5.08 -1.20
CA LEU A 71 3.03 -5.24 0.06
C LEU A 71 4.28 -6.12 -0.09
N ARG A 72 4.63 -6.46 -1.34
CA ARG A 72 5.85 -7.25 -1.63
C ARG A 72 7.09 -6.39 -1.51
N MET A 73 8.18 -7.04 -1.19
CA MET A 73 9.53 -6.49 -1.38
C MET A 73 9.92 -6.54 -2.86
N LEU A 74 10.82 -5.68 -3.30
CA LEU A 74 11.42 -5.79 -4.62
C LEU A 74 12.24 -7.08 -4.73
N GLU A 75 12.98 -7.38 -3.67
CA GLU A 75 13.74 -8.60 -3.47
C GLU A 75 13.42 -9.12 -2.07
N ASP A 76 12.76 -10.28 -2.01
CA ASP A 76 12.38 -10.91 -0.75
C ASP A 76 13.37 -12.07 -0.45
N PRO A 77 13.90 -12.15 0.76
CA PRO A 77 14.84 -13.19 1.14
C PRO A 77 14.24 -14.55 1.35
N ALA A 78 12.95 -14.58 1.58
CA ALA A 78 12.25 -15.82 1.80
C ALA A 78 12.24 -16.66 0.51
N ASN A 79 12.36 -17.98 0.67
CA ASN A 79 12.23 -18.91 -0.43
C ASN A 79 10.77 -19.33 -0.59
N TYR A 80 10.17 -18.92 -1.68
CA TYR A 80 8.78 -19.21 -2.02
C TYR A 80 8.60 -20.35 -3.05
N GLU A 81 9.65 -21.04 -3.46
CA GLU A 81 9.58 -22.11 -4.46
C GLU A 81 8.56 -23.21 -4.10
N ALA A 82 8.42 -23.53 -2.81
CA ALA A 82 7.49 -24.56 -2.34
C ALA A 82 6.00 -24.23 -2.59
N ILE A 83 5.70 -22.97 -2.85
CA ILE A 83 4.33 -22.46 -3.12
C ILE A 83 4.25 -21.79 -4.50
N GLU A 84 5.19 -22.14 -5.39
CA GLU A 84 5.28 -21.59 -6.76
C GLU A 84 5.39 -20.06 -6.81
N GLY A 85 5.93 -19.46 -5.75
CA GLY A 85 6.13 -18.04 -5.64
C GLY A 85 7.49 -17.57 -6.14
N ASP A 86 7.61 -16.25 -6.35
CA ASP A 86 8.83 -15.57 -6.78
C ASP A 86 9.36 -14.67 -5.66
N SER A 87 10.65 -14.81 -5.32
CA SER A 87 11.32 -13.95 -4.36
C SER A 87 11.59 -12.54 -4.90
N TYR A 88 11.50 -12.34 -6.21
CA TYR A 88 11.65 -11.05 -6.85
C TYR A 88 10.29 -10.52 -7.29
N LEU A 89 10.11 -9.20 -7.23
CA LEU A 89 8.94 -8.54 -7.81
C LEU A 89 9.06 -8.56 -9.33
N SER A 90 8.57 -9.66 -9.95
CA SER A 90 8.67 -9.94 -11.38
C SER A 90 7.73 -9.07 -12.23
N GLY A 91 6.67 -8.56 -11.64
CA GLY A 91 5.68 -7.65 -12.23
C GLY A 91 4.74 -7.14 -11.15
N PHE A 92 3.85 -6.22 -11.51
CA PHE A 92 2.82 -5.69 -10.62
C PHE A 92 1.58 -5.28 -11.41
N VAL A 93 0.46 -5.08 -10.71
CA VAL A 93 -0.78 -4.60 -11.32
C VAL A 93 -0.70 -3.08 -11.50
N ASN A 94 -0.91 -2.58 -12.69
CA ASN A 94 -0.88 -1.15 -12.99
C ASN A 94 -1.87 -0.39 -12.10
N GLY A 95 -1.40 0.68 -11.47
CA GLY A 95 -2.16 1.44 -10.48
C GLY A 95 -1.84 1.08 -9.03
N PHE A 96 -1.21 -0.06 -8.77
CA PHE A 96 -0.65 -0.38 -7.46
C PHE A 96 0.71 0.29 -7.27
N SER A 97 0.99 0.73 -6.05
CA SER A 97 2.30 1.16 -5.61
C SER A 97 2.81 0.27 -4.50
N VAL A 98 4.10 -0.04 -4.55
CA VAL A 98 4.75 -0.94 -3.62
C VAL A 98 5.06 -0.23 -2.31
N ILE A 99 4.70 -0.85 -1.21
CA ILE A 99 5.15 -0.56 0.14
C ILE A 99 5.42 -1.89 0.85
N PRO A 100 6.66 -2.32 1.00
CA PRO A 100 6.97 -3.62 1.59
C PRO A 100 6.43 -3.74 3.01
N TYR A 101 5.62 -4.78 3.26
CA TYR A 101 5.10 -5.06 4.61
C TYR A 101 6.20 -5.11 5.69
N PRO A 102 7.38 -5.74 5.43
CA PRO A 102 8.47 -5.77 6.40
C PRO A 102 9.05 -4.41 6.79
N TYR A 103 8.79 -3.33 6.03
CA TYR A 103 9.17 -1.97 6.44
C TYR A 103 8.11 -1.32 7.34
N ILE A 104 6.89 -1.83 7.31
CA ILE A 104 5.81 -1.34 8.16
C ILE A 104 5.90 -1.98 9.54
N VAL A 105 6.10 -3.32 9.60
CA VAL A 105 6.13 -4.04 10.87
C VAL A 105 7.11 -5.22 10.79
N ASN A 106 7.73 -5.56 11.93
CA ASN A 106 8.63 -6.70 12.03
C ASN A 106 7.93 -8.01 11.68
N VAL A 107 8.57 -8.81 10.84
CA VAL A 107 8.10 -10.13 10.44
C VAL A 107 8.98 -11.19 11.08
N LYS A 108 8.36 -12.07 11.87
CA LYS A 108 9.07 -13.15 12.55
C LYS A 108 9.64 -14.13 11.52
N GLY A 109 10.94 -14.38 11.62
CA GLY A 109 11.63 -15.35 10.78
C GLY A 109 12.16 -14.82 9.45
N LEU A 110 11.92 -13.52 9.12
CA LEU A 110 12.69 -12.89 8.06
C LEU A 110 14.13 -12.70 8.53
N PRO A 111 15.13 -13.00 7.69
CA PRO A 111 16.52 -12.66 7.97
C PRO A 111 16.67 -11.14 8.18
N GLU A 112 17.56 -10.72 9.08
CA GLU A 112 17.87 -9.31 9.31
C GLU A 112 18.58 -8.66 8.11
N GLU A 113 19.25 -9.49 7.31
CA GLU A 113 19.93 -9.05 6.09
C GLU A 113 19.33 -9.75 4.88
N VAL A 114 18.68 -8.95 4.04
CA VAL A 114 18.12 -9.46 2.85
C VAL A 114 18.24 -8.49 1.70
N GLY A 115 19.12 -8.83 0.83
CA GLY A 115 19.45 -7.93 -0.25
C GLY A 115 19.97 -6.58 0.26
N GLU A 116 20.34 -5.70 -0.63
CA GLU A 116 20.87 -4.37 -0.28
C GLU A 116 19.79 -3.38 0.18
N THR A 117 18.51 -3.77 0.12
CA THR A 117 17.37 -2.87 0.32
C THR A 117 16.66 -3.01 1.66
N TYR A 118 16.80 -4.16 2.34
CA TYR A 118 16.16 -4.38 3.65
C TYR A 118 17.15 -4.15 4.79
N THR A 119 16.86 -3.16 5.65
CA THR A 119 17.75 -2.77 6.77
C THR A 119 17.35 -3.36 8.12
N GLY A 120 16.26 -4.15 8.17
CA GLY A 120 15.68 -4.63 9.43
C GLY A 120 14.90 -3.56 10.21
N LYS A 121 14.85 -2.30 9.73
CA LYS A 121 14.09 -1.21 10.36
C LYS A 121 12.62 -1.30 9.97
N THR A 122 11.72 -1.01 10.93
CA THR A 122 10.27 -1.06 10.73
C THR A 122 9.60 0.12 11.44
N LEU A 123 8.48 0.60 10.90
CA LEU A 123 7.72 1.69 11.53
C LEU A 123 7.08 1.24 12.85
N PHE A 124 6.66 -0.01 12.95
CA PHE A 124 5.96 -0.56 14.11
C PHE A 124 6.58 -1.87 14.57
N HIS A 125 6.43 -2.15 15.86
CA HIS A 125 6.73 -3.45 16.45
C HIS A 125 5.44 -4.20 16.78
N LEU A 126 5.30 -5.42 16.26
CA LEU A 126 4.25 -6.36 16.65
C LEU A 126 4.71 -7.20 17.83
N HIS A 127 4.02 -7.08 18.95
CA HIS A 127 4.24 -7.87 20.14
C HIS A 127 3.60 -9.25 20.05
N SER A 128 4.05 -10.16 20.91
CA SER A 128 3.53 -11.53 20.96
C SER A 128 2.06 -11.63 21.38
N ASP A 129 1.52 -10.59 22.01
CA ASP A 129 0.10 -10.48 22.39
C ASP A 129 -0.79 -9.90 21.30
N GLY A 130 -0.22 -9.59 20.13
CA GLY A 130 -0.93 -9.03 18.97
C GLY A 130 -1.07 -7.51 18.98
N THR A 131 -0.48 -6.82 19.94
CA THR A 131 -0.47 -5.35 19.99
C THR A 131 0.65 -4.78 19.13
N TYR A 132 0.46 -3.53 18.65
CA TYR A 132 1.46 -2.80 17.88
C TYR A 132 1.92 -1.57 18.67
N THR A 133 3.23 -1.30 18.64
CA THR A 133 3.82 -0.05 19.15
C THR A 133 4.60 0.64 18.03
N GLU A 134 4.57 1.95 18.03
CA GLU A 134 5.36 2.78 17.13
C GLU A 134 6.84 2.67 17.51
N ASN A 135 7.73 2.64 16.50
CA ASN A 135 9.17 2.69 16.68
C ASN A 135 9.71 4.11 16.51
N TYR A 136 8.95 4.98 15.81
CA TYR A 136 9.32 6.37 15.54
C TYR A 136 8.14 7.30 15.82
N VAL A 137 8.45 8.53 16.19
CA VAL A 137 7.44 9.58 16.43
C VAL A 137 6.53 9.78 15.22
N GLU A 138 7.09 9.63 14.01
CA GLU A 138 6.40 9.84 12.73
C GLU A 138 5.66 8.60 12.21
N SER A 139 5.77 7.43 12.89
CA SER A 139 5.25 6.14 12.40
C SER A 139 3.79 6.18 11.99
N MET A 140 2.92 6.75 12.83
CA MET A 140 1.48 6.82 12.55
C MET A 140 1.17 7.79 11.40
N GLU A 141 1.83 8.95 11.33
CA GLU A 141 1.65 9.93 10.25
C GLU A 141 2.05 9.33 8.90
N ILE A 142 3.16 8.60 8.85
CA ILE A 142 3.62 7.90 7.64
C ILE A 142 2.59 6.83 7.24
N LEU A 143 2.12 6.03 8.21
CA LEU A 143 1.14 4.98 7.94
C LEU A 143 -0.17 5.55 7.39
N GLU A 144 -0.68 6.64 7.96
CA GLU A 144 -1.90 7.33 7.49
C GLU A 144 -1.69 7.98 6.11
N GLY A 145 -0.49 8.46 5.81
CA GLY A 145 -0.12 8.98 4.50
C GLY A 145 -0.13 7.89 3.41
N ILE A 146 0.32 6.68 3.74
CA ILE A 146 0.33 5.55 2.83
C ILE A 146 -1.07 4.93 2.69
N PHE A 147 -1.80 4.80 3.81
CA PHE A 147 -3.13 4.20 3.92
C PHE A 147 -4.14 5.19 4.48
N PRO A 148 -4.62 6.18 3.70
CA PRO A 148 -5.55 7.20 4.20
C PRO A 148 -6.85 6.58 4.73
N LYS A 149 -7.29 6.99 5.92
CA LYS A 149 -8.48 6.45 6.61
C LYS A 149 -9.80 6.76 5.90
N ASP A 150 -9.82 7.80 5.07
CA ASP A 150 -10.99 8.26 4.32
C ASP A 150 -11.06 7.67 2.89
N LYS A 151 -10.17 6.74 2.55
CA LYS A 151 -10.10 6.08 1.24
C LYS A 151 -10.41 4.61 1.33
N VAL A 152 -10.90 4.08 0.22
CA VAL A 152 -10.90 2.63 0.00
C VAL A 152 -9.46 2.16 -0.18
N ILE A 153 -9.09 1.05 0.44
CA ILE A 153 -7.75 0.50 0.43
C ILE A 153 -7.79 -0.89 -0.20
N PHE A 154 -7.11 -1.05 -1.32
CA PHE A 154 -6.90 -2.35 -1.94
C PHE A 154 -5.47 -2.83 -1.65
N LEU A 155 -5.35 -3.97 -0.98
CA LEU A 155 -4.10 -4.58 -0.57
C LEU A 155 -3.83 -5.82 -1.41
N MET A 156 -2.60 -5.97 -1.90
CA MET A 156 -2.12 -7.15 -2.62
C MET A 156 -0.72 -7.50 -2.12
N CYS A 157 -0.34 -8.76 -2.22
CA CYS A 157 1.06 -9.17 -2.05
C CYS A 157 1.41 -10.31 -3.03
N GLY A 158 2.35 -11.19 -2.72
CA GLY A 158 2.67 -12.36 -3.55
C GLY A 158 1.56 -13.41 -3.52
N GLY A 159 1.35 -14.00 -2.35
CA GLY A 159 0.39 -15.10 -2.13
C GLY A 159 -0.85 -14.76 -1.31
N GLY A 160 -0.98 -13.54 -0.79
CA GLY A 160 -2.09 -13.12 0.08
C GLY A 160 -1.73 -13.03 1.58
N GLY A 161 -0.50 -13.41 1.97
CA GLY A 161 -0.10 -13.41 3.38
C GLY A 161 0.12 -12.00 3.96
N TYR A 162 1.01 -11.21 3.35
CA TYR A 162 1.29 -9.85 3.81
C TYR A 162 0.07 -8.92 3.69
N SER A 163 -0.78 -9.12 2.67
CA SER A 163 -2.00 -8.32 2.51
C SER A 163 -3.00 -8.58 3.63
N GLY A 164 -3.19 -9.84 4.03
CA GLY A 164 -4.03 -10.19 5.17
C GLY A 164 -3.47 -9.67 6.49
N MET A 165 -2.17 -9.81 6.72
CA MET A 165 -1.50 -9.25 7.91
C MET A 165 -1.65 -7.73 7.98
N MET A 166 -1.49 -7.03 6.84
CA MET A 166 -1.64 -5.58 6.78
C MET A 166 -3.08 -5.14 7.06
N LYS A 167 -4.07 -5.84 6.48
CA LYS A 167 -5.49 -5.59 6.79
C LYS A 167 -5.73 -5.70 8.29
N ASN A 168 -5.27 -6.78 8.93
CA ASN A 168 -5.43 -6.99 10.37
C ASN A 168 -4.76 -5.89 11.19
N MET A 169 -3.55 -5.46 10.80
CA MET A 169 -2.86 -4.35 11.46
C MET A 169 -3.66 -3.05 11.37
N LEU A 170 -4.09 -2.66 10.16
CA LEU A 170 -4.85 -1.43 9.95
C LEU A 170 -6.14 -1.41 10.77
N VAL A 171 -6.90 -2.52 10.76
CA VAL A 171 -8.13 -2.65 11.57
C VAL A 171 -7.84 -2.54 13.06
N THR A 172 -6.77 -3.20 13.54
CA THR A 172 -6.33 -3.11 14.95
C THR A 172 -5.97 -1.68 15.35
N LEU A 173 -5.36 -0.91 14.43
CA LEU A 173 -4.99 0.49 14.64
C LEU A 173 -6.13 1.49 14.36
N GLY A 174 -7.35 1.00 14.08
CA GLY A 174 -8.57 1.80 14.03
C GLY A 174 -9.00 2.27 12.64
N TRP A 175 -8.54 1.64 11.57
CA TRP A 175 -9.12 1.81 10.23
C TRP A 175 -10.47 1.11 10.12
N ASP A 176 -11.35 1.64 9.29
CA ASP A 176 -12.65 1.01 9.00
C ASP A 176 -12.44 -0.23 8.12
N GLU A 177 -12.74 -1.42 8.67
CA GLU A 177 -12.66 -2.67 7.94
C GLU A 177 -13.51 -2.67 6.68
N GLY A 178 -14.63 -1.94 6.68
CA GLY A 178 -15.53 -1.80 5.54
C GLY A 178 -14.92 -1.08 4.32
N LEU A 179 -13.73 -0.48 4.48
CA LEU A 179 -12.99 0.18 3.42
C LEU A 179 -11.74 -0.58 2.96
N ILE A 180 -11.43 -1.76 3.54
CA ILE A 180 -10.18 -2.47 3.27
C ILE A 180 -10.46 -3.82 2.61
N TYR A 181 -9.95 -3.97 1.39
CA TYR A 181 -10.03 -5.20 0.60
C TYR A 181 -8.67 -5.86 0.50
N ASP A 182 -8.55 -7.10 1.01
CA ASP A 182 -7.42 -7.96 0.68
C ASP A 182 -7.67 -8.58 -0.68
N VAL A 183 -6.99 -8.07 -1.69
CA VAL A 183 -7.13 -8.54 -3.08
C VAL A 183 -6.45 -9.90 -3.28
N GLY A 184 -5.61 -10.33 -2.34
CA GLY A 184 -4.90 -11.60 -2.43
C GLY A 184 -3.51 -11.48 -3.03
N GLY A 185 -3.18 -12.37 -3.96
CA GLY A 185 -1.82 -12.56 -4.41
C GLY A 185 -1.57 -12.29 -5.90
N TYR A 186 -0.56 -11.48 -6.20
CA TYR A 186 -0.11 -11.22 -7.56
C TYR A 186 0.27 -12.52 -8.32
N TRP A 187 0.78 -13.54 -7.64
CA TRP A 187 1.13 -14.82 -8.29
C TRP A 187 -0.07 -15.55 -8.90
N PHE A 188 -1.29 -15.16 -8.51
CA PHE A 188 -2.56 -15.69 -9.03
C PHE A 188 -3.31 -14.68 -9.90
N TYR A 189 -2.70 -13.53 -10.17
CA TYR A 189 -3.30 -12.51 -11.02
C TYR A 189 -3.12 -12.86 -12.50
N GLU A 190 -4.24 -12.98 -13.21
CA GLU A 190 -4.31 -13.28 -14.65
C GLU A 190 -4.98 -12.15 -15.45
N GLY A 191 -5.08 -10.96 -14.86
CA GLY A 191 -5.72 -9.81 -15.51
C GLY A 191 -4.88 -9.13 -16.58
N GLU A 192 -5.46 -8.16 -17.25
CA GLU A 192 -4.85 -7.47 -18.40
C GLU A 192 -3.97 -6.26 -17.98
N ASN A 193 -4.02 -5.86 -16.70
CA ASN A 193 -3.30 -4.67 -16.23
C ASN A 193 -1.92 -5.00 -15.64
N ASN A 194 -1.30 -6.08 -16.07
CA ASN A 194 0.03 -6.46 -15.64
C ASN A 194 1.12 -5.54 -16.22
N VAL A 195 2.04 -5.09 -15.37
CA VAL A 195 3.28 -4.42 -15.77
C VAL A 195 4.44 -5.36 -15.50
N GLU A 196 5.09 -5.85 -16.55
CA GLU A 196 6.21 -6.75 -16.42
C GLU A 196 7.48 -6.01 -15.99
N VAL A 197 8.13 -6.51 -14.96
CA VAL A 197 9.39 -5.99 -14.39
C VAL A 197 10.55 -6.94 -14.74
N LYS A 198 10.31 -8.25 -14.69
CA LYS A 198 11.27 -9.28 -15.07
C LYS A 198 11.50 -9.29 -16.59
N ARG A 199 12.77 -9.33 -17.00
CA ARG A 199 13.17 -9.42 -18.39
C ARG A 199 14.13 -10.58 -18.61
N ILE A 200 13.81 -11.42 -19.58
CA ILE A 200 14.68 -12.51 -20.01
C ILE A 200 15.72 -11.94 -20.96
N GLN A 201 17.00 -12.21 -20.72
CA GLN A 201 18.12 -11.87 -21.59
C GLN A 201 18.32 -12.90 -22.66
N GLY A 202 19.07 -12.55 -23.71
CA GLY A 202 19.36 -13.48 -24.82
C GLY A 202 20.17 -14.72 -24.44
N ASP A 203 20.84 -14.71 -23.29
CA ASP A 203 21.58 -15.84 -22.71
C ASP A 203 20.76 -16.70 -21.73
N GLY A 204 19.45 -16.32 -21.53
CA GLY A 204 18.54 -17.00 -20.62
C GLY A 204 18.61 -16.53 -19.16
N THR A 205 19.45 -15.54 -18.85
CA THR A 205 19.46 -14.90 -17.53
C THR A 205 18.30 -13.92 -17.39
N PHE A 206 18.04 -13.47 -16.14
CA PHE A 206 16.98 -12.50 -15.85
C PHE A 206 17.58 -11.19 -15.36
N THR A 207 16.93 -10.09 -15.72
CA THR A 207 17.11 -8.77 -15.10
C THR A 207 15.77 -8.23 -14.67
N TYR A 208 15.79 -7.29 -13.74
CA TYR A 208 14.58 -6.67 -13.19
C TYR A 208 14.62 -5.16 -13.41
N ASP A 209 13.60 -4.63 -14.07
CA ASP A 209 13.46 -3.21 -14.37
C ASP A 209 12.76 -2.49 -13.20
N PHE A 210 13.33 -2.55 -11.98
CA PHE A 210 12.71 -1.99 -10.77
C PHE A 210 12.41 -0.49 -10.86
N TYR A 211 13.07 0.25 -11.76
CA TYR A 211 12.76 1.66 -12.01
C TYR A 211 11.33 1.90 -12.52
N LYS A 212 10.63 0.87 -12.98
CA LYS A 212 9.21 0.95 -13.38
C LYS A 212 8.26 0.90 -12.21
N VAL A 213 8.72 0.42 -11.07
CA VAL A 213 7.88 0.13 -9.91
C VAL A 213 7.68 1.42 -9.09
N PRO A 214 6.45 1.90 -8.92
CA PRO A 214 6.19 3.00 -8.01
C PRO A 214 6.30 2.49 -6.56
N VAL A 215 7.36 2.90 -5.86
CA VAL A 215 7.67 2.48 -4.48
C VAL A 215 7.42 3.63 -3.52
N HIS A 216 6.80 3.35 -2.37
CA HIS A 216 6.82 4.24 -1.22
C HIS A 216 8.12 3.99 -0.44
N GLU A 217 9.04 4.91 -0.56
CA GLU A 217 10.29 4.87 0.20
C GLU A 217 10.08 5.45 1.60
N ILE A 218 10.72 4.84 2.60
CA ILE A 218 10.77 5.33 3.97
C ILE A 218 12.23 5.57 4.31
N ASP A 219 12.59 6.83 4.52
CA ASP A 219 13.93 7.19 4.97
C ASP A 219 13.99 7.11 6.50
N PHE A 220 14.33 5.93 7.02
CA PHE A 220 14.43 5.67 8.45
C PHE A 220 15.53 6.49 9.16
N GLU A 221 16.50 7.03 8.42
CA GLU A 221 17.57 7.87 9.00
C GLU A 221 17.08 9.29 9.37
N GLU A 222 15.96 9.73 8.75
CA GLU A 222 15.32 11.01 9.05
C GLU A 222 14.27 10.92 10.15
N LEU A 223 13.96 9.70 10.65
CA LEU A 223 12.91 9.49 11.65
C LEU A 223 13.45 9.61 13.08
N THR A 224 12.57 10.04 14.01
CA THR A 224 12.86 10.20 15.43
C THR A 224 12.49 8.93 16.18
N GLU A 225 13.47 8.14 16.62
CA GLU A 225 13.25 6.94 17.45
C GLU A 225 12.56 7.28 18.79
N ILE A 226 11.63 6.39 19.23
CA ILE A 226 10.90 6.51 20.52
C ILE A 226 11.66 5.79 21.62
#